data_946e1fada1019c29db1c3a4cd70199b7
#
_entry.id   946e1fada1019c29db1c3a4cd70199b7
#
_cell.length_a   1.000
_cell.length_b   1.000
_cell.length_c   1.000
_cell.angle_alpha   90.00
_cell.angle_beta   90.00
_cell.angle_gamma   90.00
#
_symmetry.space_group_name_H-M   'P 1'
#
loop_
_entity.id
_entity.type
_entity.pdbx_description
1 polymer ?
#
loop_
_entity_poly.entity_id
_entity_poly.type
_entity_poly.pdbx_seq_one_letter_code
_entity_poly.pdbx_strand_id
1 'polypeptide(L)'
;MAKVIPIGQPANESERQAIGFLRDHLPDGWLIFHNFEMRQGKEVFEIDIAILAPHAVYLVDVKGTRGNIDVYGSKWYPEGRQPFFSPLAKLRSHAKTMATIIRESNTGLIELRKAHVHAAVLLTADDAAVSDQAGIDSPDVTDYKHCLKYFRDASRIPDNRLDNITRFHSQIAKA
;
A
#
# COMPACT_ATOMS: atom_id res chain seq x y z
N MET A 1 5.38 5.80 -17.45
CA MET A 1 5.37 4.54 -16.69
C MET A 1 6.18 4.70 -15.42
N ALA A 2 5.69 4.12 -14.33
CA ALA A 2 6.44 4.10 -13.08
C ALA A 2 7.67 3.18 -13.19
N LYS A 3 8.68 3.44 -12.39
CA LYS A 3 9.89 2.61 -12.33
C LYS A 3 9.72 1.54 -11.26
N VAL A 4 9.92 0.27 -11.64
CA VAL A 4 9.88 -0.86 -10.71
C VAL A 4 11.28 -1.14 -10.17
N ILE A 5 11.38 -1.27 -8.86
CA ILE A 5 12.59 -1.67 -8.15
C ILE A 5 12.29 -2.98 -7.42
N PRO A 6 12.63 -4.14 -8.03
CA PRO A 6 12.37 -5.43 -7.42
C PRO A 6 13.33 -5.68 -6.25
N ILE A 7 12.76 -6.13 -5.13
CA ILE A 7 13.56 -6.55 -3.97
C ILE A 7 13.46 -8.06 -3.81
N GLY A 8 12.25 -8.61 -3.81
CA GLY A 8 11.99 -10.04 -3.82
C GLY A 8 11.16 -10.47 -5.00
N GLN A 9 10.67 -11.71 -4.97
CA GLN A 9 9.82 -12.27 -6.02
C GLN A 9 8.35 -12.22 -5.60
N PRO A 10 7.41 -11.93 -6.53
CA PRO A 10 5.99 -12.02 -6.25
C PRO A 10 5.62 -13.42 -5.75
N ALA A 11 4.80 -13.47 -4.70
CA ALA A 11 4.40 -14.74 -4.08
C ALA A 11 3.37 -15.50 -4.94
N ASN A 12 2.61 -14.80 -5.78
CA ASN A 12 1.55 -15.38 -6.60
C ASN A 12 1.29 -14.55 -7.85
N GLU A 13 0.39 -15.06 -8.72
CA GLU A 13 0.05 -14.41 -9.97
C GLU A 13 -0.68 -13.08 -9.78
N SER A 14 -1.52 -12.97 -8.75
CA SER A 14 -2.22 -11.71 -8.44
C SER A 14 -1.25 -10.57 -8.15
N GLU A 15 -0.20 -10.83 -7.39
CA GLU A 15 0.85 -9.84 -7.13
C GLU A 15 1.62 -9.47 -8.39
N ARG A 16 1.99 -10.46 -9.21
CA ARG A 16 2.70 -10.24 -10.47
C ARG A 16 1.90 -9.36 -11.42
N GLN A 17 0.61 -9.65 -11.58
CA GLN A 17 -0.28 -8.85 -12.41
C GLN A 17 -0.46 -7.44 -11.88
N ALA A 18 -0.61 -7.27 -10.56
CA ALA A 18 -0.73 -5.97 -9.93
C ALA A 18 0.50 -5.10 -10.16
N ILE A 19 1.70 -5.65 -9.98
CA ILE A 19 2.97 -4.94 -10.23
C ILE A 19 3.04 -4.48 -11.69
N GLY A 20 2.74 -5.36 -12.63
CA GLY A 20 2.74 -5.03 -14.07
C GLY A 20 1.74 -3.94 -14.42
N PHE A 21 0.52 -4.04 -13.91
CA PHE A 21 -0.52 -3.05 -14.14
C PHE A 21 -0.12 -1.67 -13.58
N LEU A 22 0.36 -1.60 -12.35
CA LEU A 22 0.78 -0.36 -11.72
C LEU A 22 1.96 0.26 -12.44
N ARG A 23 2.95 -0.54 -12.84
CA ARG A 23 4.09 -0.07 -13.63
C ARG A 23 3.64 0.63 -14.91
N ASP A 24 2.72 0.02 -15.64
CA ASP A 24 2.32 0.48 -16.96
C ASP A 24 1.39 1.70 -16.91
N HIS A 25 0.69 1.93 -15.79
CA HIS A 25 -0.35 2.95 -15.70
C HIS A 25 -0.07 4.09 -14.71
N LEU A 26 0.77 3.90 -13.71
CA LEU A 26 1.14 4.99 -12.80
C LEU A 26 2.02 6.03 -13.49
N PRO A 27 1.98 7.30 -13.05
CA PRO A 27 2.72 8.38 -13.68
C PRO A 27 4.23 8.15 -13.71
N ASP A 28 4.89 8.78 -14.66
CA ASP A 28 6.36 8.85 -14.72
C ASP A 28 6.91 9.49 -13.44
N GLY A 29 8.05 9.01 -13.01
CA GLY A 29 8.71 9.49 -11.79
C GLY A 29 8.21 8.84 -10.50
N TRP A 30 7.11 8.09 -10.55
CA TRP A 30 6.70 7.28 -9.43
C TRP A 30 7.54 6.00 -9.36
N LEU A 31 7.73 5.50 -8.16
CA LEU A 31 8.54 4.30 -7.91
C LEU A 31 7.70 3.21 -7.27
N ILE A 32 7.96 1.97 -7.66
CA ILE A 32 7.31 0.78 -7.12
C ILE A 32 8.39 -0.14 -6.56
N PHE A 33 8.35 -0.39 -5.28
CA PHE A 33 9.13 -1.43 -4.61
C PHE A 33 8.21 -2.60 -4.32
N HIS A 34 8.69 -3.83 -4.44
CA HIS A 34 7.82 -4.96 -4.17
C HIS A 34 8.55 -6.12 -3.49
N ASN A 35 7.77 -6.89 -2.75
CA ASN A 35 8.17 -8.13 -2.09
C ASN A 35 9.41 -7.96 -1.21
N PHE A 36 9.27 -7.15 -0.20
CA PHE A 36 10.34 -6.88 0.75
C PHE A 36 9.86 -7.08 2.20
N GLU A 37 10.81 -7.23 3.09
CA GLU A 37 10.57 -7.35 4.51
C GLU A 37 10.93 -6.06 5.23
N MET A 38 10.11 -5.70 6.21
CA MET A 38 10.46 -4.69 7.21
C MET A 38 10.73 -5.37 8.54
N ARG A 39 11.68 -4.85 9.29
CA ARG A 39 12.02 -5.36 10.62
C ARG A 39 11.85 -4.27 11.66
N GLN A 40 11.16 -4.63 12.74
CA GLN A 40 11.08 -3.82 13.95
C GLN A 40 11.38 -4.71 15.15
N GLY A 41 12.56 -4.54 15.74
CA GLY A 41 13.02 -5.45 16.79
C GLY A 41 13.17 -6.88 16.29
N LYS A 42 12.41 -7.79 16.90
CA LYS A 42 12.36 -9.21 16.51
C LYS A 42 11.27 -9.53 15.49
N GLU A 43 10.38 -8.59 15.22
CA GLU A 43 9.29 -8.78 14.29
C GLU A 43 9.72 -8.52 12.86
N VAL A 44 9.25 -9.36 11.94
CA VAL A 44 9.48 -9.24 10.50
C VAL A 44 8.12 -9.17 9.81
N PHE A 45 7.95 -8.17 8.94
CA PHE A 45 6.73 -7.97 8.17
C PHE A 45 7.01 -8.07 6.69
N GLU A 46 6.20 -8.82 5.98
CA GLU A 46 6.25 -8.87 4.53
C GLU A 46 5.35 -7.80 3.93
N ILE A 47 5.86 -7.07 2.95
CA ILE A 47 5.14 -6.05 2.19
C ILE A 47 5.10 -6.48 0.72
N ASP A 48 3.89 -6.57 0.17
CA ASP A 48 3.72 -6.94 -1.24
C ASP A 48 4.24 -5.84 -2.15
N ILE A 49 3.71 -4.63 -1.99
CA ILE A 49 4.04 -3.48 -2.84
C ILE A 49 4.13 -2.21 -1.98
N ALA A 50 5.13 -1.39 -2.26
CA ALA A 50 5.18 -0.01 -1.81
C ALA A 50 5.27 0.92 -3.01
N ILE A 51 4.35 1.89 -3.09
CA ILE A 51 4.31 2.90 -4.14
C ILE A 51 4.84 4.21 -3.56
N LEU A 52 5.88 4.75 -4.18
CA LEU A 52 6.43 6.05 -3.82
C LEU A 52 5.85 7.10 -4.77
N ALA A 53 4.81 7.79 -4.31
CA ALA A 53 4.19 8.92 -4.98
C ALA A 53 4.75 10.24 -4.44
N PRO A 54 4.59 11.38 -5.14
CA PRO A 54 5.09 12.65 -4.62
C PRO A 54 4.51 13.03 -3.26
N HIS A 55 3.26 12.66 -2.98
CA HIS A 55 2.50 13.07 -1.79
C HIS A 55 2.45 12.04 -0.67
N ALA A 56 2.79 10.78 -0.94
CA ALA A 56 2.73 9.71 0.05
C ALA A 56 3.52 8.48 -0.37
N VAL A 57 3.83 7.65 0.61
CA VAL A 57 4.23 6.25 0.40
C VAL A 57 3.00 5.39 0.65
N TYR A 58 2.58 4.60 -0.33
CA TYR A 58 1.48 3.66 -0.17
C TYR A 58 2.01 2.26 0.07
N LEU A 59 1.62 1.64 1.18
CA LEU A 59 1.80 0.20 1.37
C LEU A 59 0.54 -0.49 0.84
N VAL A 60 0.71 -1.39 -0.10
CA VAL A 60 -0.39 -2.05 -0.80
C VAL A 60 -0.32 -3.55 -0.56
N ASP A 61 -1.40 -4.10 0.00
CA ASP A 61 -1.64 -5.53 0.10
C ASP A 61 -2.50 -5.96 -1.10
N VAL A 62 -2.06 -6.98 -1.80
CA VAL A 62 -2.74 -7.46 -3.01
C VAL A 62 -3.60 -8.67 -2.67
N LYS A 63 -4.89 -8.60 -3.00
CA LYS A 63 -5.84 -9.69 -2.78
C LYS A 63 -6.51 -10.11 -4.07
N GLY A 64 -6.36 -11.39 -4.41
CA GLY A 64 -7.07 -12.02 -5.53
C GLY A 64 -8.45 -12.56 -5.18
N THR A 65 -9.00 -12.19 -4.02
CA THR A 65 -10.31 -12.64 -3.55
C THR A 65 -11.42 -12.22 -4.50
N ARG A 66 -12.28 -13.18 -4.86
CA ARG A 66 -13.37 -12.99 -5.82
C ARG A 66 -14.70 -12.78 -5.11
N GLY A 67 -15.65 -12.19 -5.86
CA GLY A 67 -17.04 -12.07 -5.46
C GLY A 67 -17.27 -11.02 -4.40
N ASN A 68 -18.42 -11.12 -3.74
CA ASN A 68 -18.81 -10.19 -2.68
C ASN A 68 -18.04 -10.47 -1.39
N ILE A 69 -17.57 -9.42 -0.76
CA ILE A 69 -16.85 -9.47 0.51
C ILE A 69 -17.56 -8.55 1.48
N ASP A 70 -18.13 -9.13 2.53
CA ASP A 70 -18.74 -8.34 3.61
C ASP A 70 -17.70 -8.06 4.69
N VAL A 71 -17.69 -6.82 5.20
CA VAL A 71 -16.78 -6.39 6.25
C VAL A 71 -17.57 -6.16 7.53
N TYR A 72 -17.24 -6.90 8.57
CA TYR A 72 -17.83 -6.76 9.91
C TYR A 72 -16.72 -6.73 10.97
N GLY A 73 -16.65 -5.62 11.68
CA GLY A 73 -15.64 -5.45 12.71
C GLY A 73 -14.22 -5.58 12.14
N SER A 74 -13.47 -6.52 12.69
CA SER A 74 -12.07 -6.77 12.29
C SER A 74 -11.91 -7.85 11.23
N LYS A 75 -12.99 -8.36 10.66
CA LYS A 75 -12.94 -9.49 9.71
C LYS A 75 -13.62 -9.19 8.40
N TRP A 76 -13.10 -9.83 7.36
CA TRP A 76 -13.64 -9.87 6.01
C TRP A 76 -14.28 -11.25 5.77
N TYR A 77 -15.48 -11.23 5.23
CA TYR A 77 -16.29 -12.43 4.96
C TYR A 77 -16.50 -12.55 3.45
N PRO A 78 -15.58 -13.21 2.73
CA PRO A 78 -15.76 -13.44 1.30
C PRO A 78 -16.81 -14.54 1.07
N GLU A 79 -17.60 -14.35 0.03
CA GLU A 79 -18.62 -15.32 -0.36
C GLU A 79 -17.98 -16.67 -0.73
N GLY A 80 -18.47 -17.75 -0.13
CA GLY A 80 -18.00 -19.10 -0.41
C GLY A 80 -16.60 -19.45 0.10
N ARG A 81 -16.00 -18.63 0.96
CA ARG A 81 -14.68 -18.87 1.53
C ARG A 81 -14.66 -18.62 3.04
N GLN A 82 -13.61 -19.10 3.69
CA GLN A 82 -13.40 -18.85 5.11
C GLN A 82 -13.13 -17.36 5.37
N PRO A 83 -13.70 -16.81 6.45
CA PRO A 83 -13.40 -15.46 6.89
C PRO A 83 -11.93 -15.29 7.25
N PHE A 84 -11.40 -14.08 7.07
CA PHE A 84 -10.05 -13.73 7.48
C PHE A 84 -10.03 -12.34 8.13
N PHE A 85 -8.99 -12.07 8.91
CA PHE A 85 -8.80 -10.76 9.51
C PHE A 85 -8.59 -9.70 8.46
N SER A 86 -9.12 -8.49 8.70
CA SER A 86 -8.90 -7.35 7.80
C SER A 86 -7.41 -7.15 7.51
N PRO A 87 -7.01 -7.17 6.24
CA PRO A 87 -5.63 -6.88 5.90
C PRO A 87 -5.25 -5.43 6.23
N LEU A 88 -6.21 -4.52 6.26
CA LEU A 88 -5.95 -3.10 6.52
C LEU A 88 -5.58 -2.80 7.97
N ALA A 89 -6.17 -3.49 8.94
CA ALA A 89 -5.83 -3.29 10.35
C ALA A 89 -4.33 -3.52 10.59
N LYS A 90 -3.82 -4.63 10.08
CA LYS A 90 -2.40 -4.98 10.16
C LYS A 90 -1.53 -4.06 9.31
N LEU A 91 -1.95 -3.78 8.09
CA LEU A 91 -1.19 -2.95 7.17
C LEU A 91 -1.08 -1.49 7.63
N ARG A 92 -2.11 -0.96 8.28
CA ARG A 92 -2.07 0.37 8.92
C ARG A 92 -1.04 0.44 10.04
N SER A 93 -0.92 -0.64 10.82
CA SER A 93 0.14 -0.77 11.81
C SER A 93 1.53 -0.78 11.16
N HIS A 94 1.69 -1.53 10.07
CA HIS A 94 2.94 -1.55 9.29
C HIS A 94 3.27 -0.19 8.68
N ALA A 95 2.26 0.56 8.25
CA ALA A 95 2.44 1.92 7.73
C ALA A 95 3.02 2.87 8.78
N LYS A 96 2.52 2.79 10.01
CA LYS A 96 3.08 3.56 11.14
C LYS A 96 4.51 3.16 11.44
N THR A 97 4.81 1.88 11.43
CA THR A 97 6.16 1.36 11.60
C THR A 97 7.11 1.87 10.53
N MET A 98 6.70 1.83 9.27
CA MET A 98 7.53 2.34 8.16
C MET A 98 7.78 3.84 8.29
N ALA A 99 6.77 4.63 8.64
CA ALA A 99 6.93 6.06 8.86
C ALA A 99 7.96 6.34 9.96
N THR A 100 7.94 5.56 11.03
CA THR A 100 8.92 5.65 12.12
C THR A 100 10.33 5.28 11.63
N ILE A 101 10.48 4.20 10.89
CA ILE A 101 11.77 3.77 10.32
C ILE A 101 12.35 4.86 9.40
N ILE A 102 11.54 5.42 8.51
CA ILE A 102 11.97 6.49 7.60
C ILE A 102 12.48 7.70 8.40
N ARG A 103 11.76 8.10 9.42
CA ARG A 103 12.14 9.24 10.27
C ARG A 103 13.41 8.97 11.06
N GLU A 104 13.50 7.82 11.71
CA GLU A 104 14.65 7.47 12.58
C GLU A 104 15.93 7.20 11.80
N SER A 105 15.81 6.62 10.62
CA SER A 105 16.97 6.37 9.75
C SER A 105 17.49 7.63 9.05
N ASN A 106 16.75 8.73 9.09
CA ASN A 106 17.06 9.97 8.38
C ASN A 106 16.92 11.20 9.27
N THR A 107 17.46 11.14 10.48
CA THR A 107 17.31 12.20 11.51
C THR A 107 17.81 13.58 11.05
N GLY A 108 18.80 13.61 10.14
CA GLY A 108 19.32 14.85 9.56
C GLY A 108 18.42 15.48 8.49
N LEU A 109 17.40 14.78 8.01
CA LEU A 109 16.49 15.24 6.97
C LEU A 109 15.12 15.56 7.58
N ILE A 110 14.96 16.79 8.05
CA ILE A 110 13.74 17.23 8.75
C ILE A 110 12.49 17.06 7.88
N GLU A 111 12.61 17.25 6.56
CA GLU A 111 11.50 17.08 5.62
C GLU A 111 10.88 15.68 5.68
N LEU A 112 11.68 14.64 5.89
CA LEU A 112 11.18 13.26 5.95
C LEU A 112 10.29 12.96 7.18
N ARG A 113 10.27 13.84 8.17
CA ARG A 113 9.32 13.73 9.29
C ARG A 113 7.88 13.91 8.84
N LYS A 114 7.65 14.58 7.72
CA LYS A 114 6.34 14.81 7.12
C LYS A 114 5.97 13.78 6.04
N ALA A 115 6.84 12.83 5.77
CA ALA A 115 6.53 11.74 4.84
C ALA A 115 5.38 10.90 5.40
N HIS A 116 4.27 10.87 4.69
CA HIS A 116 3.09 10.10 5.09
C HIS A 116 3.13 8.72 4.45
N VAL A 117 2.90 7.68 5.25
CA VAL A 117 2.75 6.30 4.78
C VAL A 117 1.30 5.89 4.96
N HIS A 118 0.67 5.45 3.89
CA HIS A 118 -0.76 5.12 3.83
C HIS A 118 -0.97 3.67 3.40
N ALA A 119 -1.85 2.97 4.10
CA ALA A 119 -2.18 1.57 3.80
C ALA A 119 -3.36 1.48 2.83
N ALA A 120 -3.26 0.59 1.86
CA ALA A 120 -4.32 0.31 0.90
C ALA A 120 -4.37 -1.17 0.53
N VAL A 121 -5.54 -1.64 0.14
CA VAL A 121 -5.73 -2.99 -0.44
C VAL A 121 -6.11 -2.86 -1.89
N LEU A 122 -5.43 -3.60 -2.76
CA LEU A 122 -5.77 -3.71 -4.18
C LEU A 122 -6.40 -5.08 -4.46
N LEU A 123 -7.66 -5.04 -4.87
CA LEU A 123 -8.39 -6.23 -5.32
C LEU A 123 -8.15 -6.43 -6.81
N THR A 124 -7.68 -7.60 -7.19
CA THR A 124 -7.31 -7.89 -8.58
C THR A 124 -8.38 -8.66 -9.36
N ALA A 125 -9.36 -9.26 -8.68
CA ALA A 125 -10.44 -9.97 -9.32
C ALA A 125 -11.49 -9.01 -9.90
N ASP A 126 -11.95 -9.26 -11.12
CA ASP A 126 -12.91 -8.40 -11.84
C ASP A 126 -14.26 -8.31 -11.12
N ASP A 127 -14.68 -9.37 -10.44
CA ASP A 127 -15.96 -9.50 -9.76
C ASP A 127 -15.90 -9.17 -8.27
N ALA A 128 -14.75 -8.74 -7.76
CA ALA A 128 -14.60 -8.41 -6.35
C ALA A 128 -15.38 -7.13 -6.00
N ALA A 129 -16.18 -7.21 -4.94
CA ALA A 129 -16.95 -6.09 -4.42
C ALA A 129 -16.98 -6.13 -2.89
N VAL A 130 -16.71 -5.01 -2.25
CA VAL A 130 -16.67 -4.89 -0.79
C VAL A 130 -17.90 -4.15 -0.28
N SER A 131 -18.59 -4.75 0.68
CA SER A 131 -19.68 -4.14 1.44
C SER A 131 -19.20 -3.88 2.86
N ASP A 132 -19.09 -2.60 3.22
CA ASP A 132 -18.58 -2.15 4.52
C ASP A 132 -19.49 -1.03 5.05
N GLN A 133 -20.50 -1.38 5.83
CA GLN A 133 -21.45 -0.41 6.38
C GLN A 133 -20.80 0.59 7.33
N ALA A 134 -19.83 0.15 8.12
CA ALA A 134 -19.13 1.02 9.05
C ALA A 134 -18.16 1.99 8.34
N GLY A 135 -17.76 1.69 7.10
CA GLY A 135 -16.88 2.53 6.31
C GLY A 135 -15.46 2.65 6.87
N ILE A 136 -14.99 1.64 7.61
CA ILE A 136 -13.65 1.65 8.22
C ILE A 136 -12.58 1.23 7.21
N ASP A 137 -12.84 0.19 6.45
CA ASP A 137 -11.88 -0.38 5.49
C ASP A 137 -12.13 0.10 4.06
N SER A 138 -13.39 0.20 3.63
CA SER A 138 -13.74 0.48 2.24
C SER A 138 -13.10 1.75 1.63
N PRO A 139 -12.85 2.84 2.39
CA PRO A 139 -12.16 4.00 1.83
C PRO A 139 -10.74 3.71 1.32
N ASP A 140 -10.10 2.67 1.84
CA ASP A 140 -8.73 2.29 1.49
C ASP A 140 -8.66 0.95 0.74
N VAL A 141 -9.78 0.52 0.16
CA VAL A 141 -9.87 -0.64 -0.74
C VAL A 141 -10.11 -0.15 -2.15
N THR A 142 -9.28 -0.58 -3.08
CA THR A 142 -9.40 -0.20 -4.49
C THR A 142 -9.28 -1.41 -5.41
N ASP A 143 -9.56 -1.22 -6.68
CA ASP A 143 -9.47 -2.23 -7.73
C ASP A 143 -8.80 -1.65 -8.98
N TYR A 144 -8.64 -2.44 -10.04
CA TYR A 144 -8.01 -1.96 -11.27
C TYR A 144 -8.74 -0.80 -11.95
N LYS A 145 -10.07 -0.70 -11.80
CA LYS A 145 -10.84 0.39 -12.39
C LYS A 145 -10.60 1.73 -11.68
N HIS A 146 -10.35 1.69 -10.38
CA HIS A 146 -10.33 2.88 -9.52
C HIS A 146 -8.94 3.19 -8.94
N CYS A 147 -7.97 2.28 -9.03
CA CYS A 147 -6.71 2.43 -8.32
C CYS A 147 -5.87 3.63 -8.79
N LEU A 148 -5.91 3.98 -10.07
CA LEU A 148 -5.15 5.13 -10.57
C LEU A 148 -5.66 6.43 -9.97
N LYS A 149 -6.99 6.58 -9.93
CA LYS A 149 -7.62 7.73 -9.27
C LYS A 149 -7.34 7.73 -7.77
N TYR A 150 -7.43 6.56 -7.14
CA TYR A 150 -7.14 6.39 -5.71
C TYR A 150 -5.73 6.86 -5.35
N PHE A 151 -4.71 6.37 -6.03
CA PHE A 151 -3.32 6.70 -5.70
C PHE A 151 -2.94 8.13 -6.09
N ARG A 152 -3.57 8.72 -7.09
CA ARG A 152 -3.33 10.12 -7.48
C ARG A 152 -4.02 11.12 -6.56
N ASP A 153 -5.08 10.73 -5.88
CA ASP A 153 -5.87 11.61 -5.04
C ASP A 153 -5.18 11.83 -3.69
N ALA A 154 -4.68 13.03 -3.46
CA ALA A 154 -4.01 13.41 -2.22
C ALA A 154 -4.99 13.90 -1.13
N SER A 155 -6.29 13.95 -1.38
CA SER A 155 -7.27 14.55 -0.44
C SER A 155 -7.38 13.80 0.88
N ARG A 156 -7.09 12.49 0.90
CA ARG A 156 -7.09 11.68 2.12
C ARG A 156 -5.78 11.74 2.91
N ILE A 157 -4.75 12.36 2.32
CA ILE A 157 -3.44 12.51 2.95
C ILE A 157 -3.41 13.83 3.72
N PRO A 158 -2.80 13.89 4.92
CA PRO A 158 -2.76 15.15 5.70
C PRO A 158 -2.20 16.34 4.93
N ASP A 159 -2.74 17.53 5.17
CA ASP A 159 -2.33 18.76 4.49
C ASP A 159 -0.89 19.16 4.79
N ASN A 160 -0.41 18.82 5.99
CA ASN A 160 0.97 19.09 6.40
C ASN A 160 1.97 18.03 5.92
N ARG A 161 1.60 17.25 4.91
CA ARG A 161 2.45 16.22 4.32
C ARG A 161 3.65 16.81 3.60
N LEU A 162 4.64 15.96 3.36
CA LEU A 162 5.73 16.25 2.45
C LEU A 162 5.27 15.99 1.02
N ASP A 163 5.34 17.00 0.17
CA ASP A 163 5.25 16.84 -1.29
C ASP A 163 6.65 16.59 -1.85
N ASN A 164 6.76 15.94 -2.99
CA ASN A 164 8.03 15.56 -3.63
C ASN A 164 8.82 14.49 -2.86
N ILE A 165 8.13 13.54 -2.23
CA ILE A 165 8.76 12.41 -1.53
C ILE A 165 9.71 11.64 -2.47
N THR A 166 9.39 11.56 -3.75
CA THR A 166 10.17 10.82 -4.75
C THR A 166 11.63 11.26 -4.85
N ARG A 167 11.95 12.51 -4.53
CA ARG A 167 13.34 13.00 -4.51
C ARG A 167 14.18 12.34 -3.41
N PHE A 168 13.53 11.78 -2.39
CA PHE A 168 14.19 11.10 -1.27
C PHE A 168 14.20 9.57 -1.43
N HIS A 169 13.99 9.05 -2.64
CA HIS A 169 13.85 7.61 -2.87
C HIS A 169 15.03 6.79 -2.33
N SER A 170 16.26 7.28 -2.46
CA SER A 170 17.44 6.58 -1.96
C SER A 170 17.46 6.48 -0.44
N GLN A 171 17.04 7.52 0.25
CA GLN A 171 16.96 7.56 1.71
C GLN A 171 15.86 6.63 2.23
N ILE A 172 14.71 6.60 1.54
CA ILE A 172 13.59 5.73 1.90
C ILE A 172 13.93 4.27 1.62
N ALA A 173 14.54 3.97 0.50
CA ALA A 173 14.91 2.60 0.12
C ALA A 173 15.97 1.97 1.05
N LYS A 174 16.77 2.78 1.73
CA LYS A 174 17.80 2.33 2.68
C LYS A 174 17.31 2.26 4.12
N ALA A 175 16.13 2.80 4.38
CA ALA A 175 15.57 2.86 5.73
C ALA A 175 15.11 1.50 6.29
#